data_9f1cc3349c8009614c893279b6a6bbcb
#
_entry.id   9f1cc3349c8009614c893279b6a6bbcb
#
_cell.length_a   1.000
_cell.length_b   1.000
_cell.length_c   1.000
_cell.angle_alpha   90.00
_cell.angle_beta   90.00
_cell.angle_gamma   90.00
#
_symmetry.space_group_name_H-M   'P 1'
#
loop_
_entity.id
_entity.type
_entity.pdbx_description
1 polymer ?
#
loop_
_entity_poly.entity_id
_entity_poly.type
_entity_poly.pdbx_seq_one_letter_code
_entity_poly.pdbx_strand_id
1 'polypeptide(L)'
;ALLWALNAFFQGWGAPVCARLLTTWYSRNERGGWWAIWNTAHNVGGALIPMVVGAAALHYGWRTGMMIAGGLAILAGLFLCWRLRDRPQTVGLPEVGDWRHDEMEIAQQQEGAGLTRKEILTKYVLLNPYIWLLSLCYVLVYVVRAAINDWGNLYMSETLGVDLVTANSAVTMFELGGFIGALVAGWGSDKLFNGNRGPMNLIFAAGILLSVGSLWLMPFASYVMQAACFFTTGFFVFGPQMLIGMAAAECSHKEAAGAATGFVGLFAYLGASLSGWPLARVIDVWHWSGFFAVIAIAAGISALLLLPFLNAQAPRALNEA
;
A
#
# COMPACT_ATOMS: atom_id res chain seq x y z
N ALA A 1 20.73 -12.88 10.51
CA ALA A 1 20.79 -11.79 9.51
C ALA A 1 20.61 -12.31 8.08
N LEU A 2 21.44 -13.27 7.57
CA LEU A 2 21.42 -13.73 6.18
C LEU A 2 20.07 -14.34 5.76
N LEU A 3 19.53 -15.28 6.55
CA LEU A 3 18.22 -15.91 6.25
C LEU A 3 17.08 -14.88 6.26
N TRP A 4 17.16 -13.86 7.09
CA TRP A 4 16.18 -12.77 7.12
C TRP A 4 16.27 -11.90 5.86
N ALA A 5 17.48 -11.58 5.41
CA ALA A 5 17.69 -10.84 4.17
C ALA A 5 17.19 -11.62 2.94
N LEU A 6 17.45 -12.94 2.88
CA LEU A 6 16.92 -13.81 1.83
C LEU A 6 15.38 -13.87 1.85
N ASN A 7 14.78 -13.97 3.02
CA ASN A 7 13.32 -13.93 3.16
C ASN A 7 12.75 -12.60 2.64
N ALA A 8 13.33 -11.46 3.03
CA ALA A 8 12.90 -10.15 2.56
C ALA A 8 13.05 -10.00 1.03
N PHE A 9 14.15 -10.51 0.46
CA PHE A 9 14.39 -10.52 -0.98
C PHE A 9 13.29 -11.29 -1.74
N PHE A 10 12.94 -12.50 -1.31
CA PHE A 10 11.88 -13.28 -1.95
C PHE A 10 10.48 -12.70 -1.72
N GLN A 11 10.21 -12.12 -0.56
CA GLN A 11 8.95 -11.41 -0.30
C GLN A 11 8.75 -10.22 -1.24
N GLY A 12 9.83 -9.51 -1.58
CA GLY A 12 9.79 -8.36 -2.48
C GLY A 12 9.26 -8.66 -3.89
N TRP A 13 9.24 -9.92 -4.30
CA TRP A 13 8.73 -10.32 -5.63
C TRP A 13 7.20 -10.42 -5.68
N GLY A 14 6.52 -10.53 -4.55
CA GLY A 14 5.08 -10.77 -4.50
C GLY A 14 4.26 -9.63 -5.10
N ALA A 15 4.40 -8.42 -4.58
CA ALA A 15 3.60 -7.28 -5.00
C ALA A 15 3.77 -6.90 -6.49
N PRO A 16 4.99 -6.85 -7.07
CA PRO A 16 5.18 -6.57 -8.50
C PRO A 16 4.49 -7.58 -9.43
N VAL A 17 4.53 -8.87 -9.07
CA VAL A 17 3.86 -9.94 -9.85
C VAL A 17 2.35 -9.78 -9.76
N CYS A 18 1.80 -9.55 -8.57
CA CYS A 18 0.37 -9.32 -8.39
C CYS A 18 -0.10 -8.06 -9.12
N ALA A 19 0.68 -6.97 -9.08
CA ALA A 19 0.38 -5.75 -9.83
C ALA A 19 0.27 -6.02 -11.33
N ARG A 20 1.22 -6.77 -11.89
CA ARG A 20 1.18 -7.18 -13.28
C ARG A 20 -0.06 -8.02 -13.61
N LEU A 21 -0.40 -9.01 -12.78
CA LEU A 21 -1.60 -9.82 -12.96
C LEU A 21 -2.87 -8.99 -12.93
N LEU A 22 -3.01 -8.09 -11.96
CA LEU A 22 -4.16 -7.21 -11.84
C LEU A 22 -4.31 -6.27 -13.04
N THR A 23 -3.21 -5.76 -13.59
CA THR A 23 -3.24 -4.91 -14.79
C THR A 23 -3.54 -5.68 -16.06
N THR A 24 -3.21 -6.96 -16.15
CA THR A 24 -3.46 -7.78 -17.35
C THR A 24 -4.83 -8.44 -17.36
N TRP A 25 -5.43 -8.73 -16.20
CA TRP A 25 -6.71 -9.43 -16.09
C TRP A 25 -7.92 -8.52 -15.87
N TYR A 26 -7.72 -7.26 -15.44
CA TYR A 26 -8.80 -6.32 -15.12
C TYR A 26 -8.62 -4.98 -15.83
N SER A 27 -9.72 -4.45 -16.39
CA SER A 27 -9.74 -3.13 -17.00
C SER A 27 -9.61 -2.03 -15.93
N ARG A 28 -9.22 -0.83 -16.36
CA ARG A 28 -9.01 0.32 -15.47
C ARG A 28 -10.21 0.64 -14.58
N ASN A 29 -11.43 0.51 -15.12
CA ASN A 29 -12.66 0.88 -14.43
C ASN A 29 -13.11 -0.10 -13.34
N GLU A 30 -12.52 -1.30 -13.27
CA GLU A 30 -12.83 -2.33 -12.26
C GLU A 30 -11.60 -2.72 -11.44
N ARG A 31 -10.41 -2.30 -11.85
CA ARG A 31 -9.12 -2.68 -11.25
C ARG A 31 -8.99 -2.22 -9.80
N GLY A 32 -9.55 -1.04 -9.45
CA GLY A 32 -9.50 -0.51 -8.10
C GLY A 32 -10.18 -1.42 -7.08
N GLY A 33 -11.37 -1.92 -7.42
CA GLY A 33 -12.10 -2.88 -6.58
C GLY A 33 -11.33 -4.18 -6.39
N TRP A 34 -10.79 -4.76 -7.48
CA TRP A 34 -10.02 -6.01 -7.43
C TRP A 34 -8.68 -5.84 -6.71
N TRP A 35 -8.02 -4.72 -6.91
CA TRP A 35 -6.79 -4.38 -6.19
C TRP A 35 -7.04 -4.22 -4.70
N ALA A 36 -8.15 -3.58 -4.33
CA ALA A 36 -8.56 -3.46 -2.93
C ALA A 36 -8.82 -4.82 -2.30
N ILE A 37 -9.54 -5.73 -2.97
CA ILE A 37 -9.76 -7.10 -2.51
C ILE A 37 -8.43 -7.84 -2.34
N TRP A 38 -7.53 -7.75 -3.30
CA TRP A 38 -6.19 -8.33 -3.17
C TRP A 38 -5.43 -7.76 -1.97
N ASN A 39 -5.48 -6.44 -1.76
CA ASN A 39 -4.81 -5.79 -0.65
C ASN A 39 -5.32 -6.26 0.73
N THR A 40 -6.59 -6.65 0.84
CA THR A 40 -7.15 -7.18 2.11
C THR A 40 -6.46 -8.47 2.57
N ALA A 41 -5.85 -9.23 1.66
CA ALA A 41 -5.10 -10.43 2.02
C ALA A 41 -3.96 -10.14 3.01
N HIS A 42 -3.37 -8.93 2.93
CA HIS A 42 -2.35 -8.47 3.89
C HIS A 42 -2.93 -8.34 5.31
N ASN A 43 -4.08 -7.70 5.46
CA ASN A 43 -4.75 -7.53 6.75
C ASN A 43 -5.25 -8.87 7.32
N VAL A 44 -5.86 -9.71 6.48
CA VAL A 44 -6.33 -11.04 6.87
C VAL A 44 -5.15 -11.92 7.29
N GLY A 45 -4.06 -11.93 6.53
CA GLY A 45 -2.84 -12.64 6.88
C GLY A 45 -2.22 -12.14 8.18
N GLY A 46 -2.15 -10.82 8.36
CA GLY A 46 -1.65 -10.18 9.57
C GLY A 46 -2.46 -10.53 10.83
N ALA A 47 -3.76 -10.75 10.69
CA ALA A 47 -4.63 -11.18 11.78
C ALA A 47 -4.56 -12.69 12.05
N LEU A 48 -4.65 -13.52 11.00
CA LEU A 48 -4.79 -14.98 11.15
C LEU A 48 -3.46 -15.68 11.48
N ILE A 49 -2.36 -15.27 10.85
CA ILE A 49 -1.08 -15.97 11.01
C ILE A 49 -0.57 -15.92 12.45
N PRO A 50 -0.55 -14.77 13.16
CA PRO A 50 -0.15 -14.74 14.57
C PRO A 50 -1.02 -15.62 15.48
N MET A 51 -2.33 -15.71 15.20
CA MET A 51 -3.23 -16.57 15.95
C MET A 51 -2.90 -18.05 15.75
N VAL A 52 -2.77 -18.48 14.51
CA VAL A 52 -2.47 -19.89 14.16
C VAL A 52 -1.08 -20.28 14.65
N VAL A 53 -0.07 -19.46 14.37
CA VAL A 53 1.32 -19.69 14.78
C VAL A 53 1.47 -19.61 16.29
N GLY A 54 0.81 -18.63 16.94
CA GLY A 54 0.82 -18.47 18.37
C GLY A 54 0.19 -19.66 19.11
N ALA A 55 -1.00 -20.11 18.67
CA ALA A 55 -1.63 -21.29 19.21
C ALA A 55 -0.77 -22.56 19.05
N ALA A 56 -0.19 -22.77 17.86
CA ALA A 56 0.72 -23.88 17.63
C ALA A 56 2.00 -23.80 18.49
N ALA A 57 2.54 -22.61 18.68
CA ALA A 57 3.73 -22.39 19.48
C ALA A 57 3.48 -22.68 20.98
N LEU A 58 2.31 -22.35 21.48
CA LEU A 58 1.92 -22.63 22.86
C LEU A 58 1.82 -24.14 23.16
N HIS A 59 1.29 -24.93 22.21
CA HIS A 59 1.05 -26.37 22.44
C HIS A 59 2.22 -27.25 21.99
N TYR A 60 2.94 -26.86 20.93
CA TYR A 60 3.94 -27.70 20.25
C TYR A 60 5.31 -27.03 20.13
N GLY A 61 5.48 -25.83 20.68
CA GLY A 61 6.71 -25.07 20.61
C GLY A 61 6.83 -24.21 19.36
N TRP A 62 7.67 -23.19 19.43
CA TRP A 62 7.80 -22.14 18.38
C TRP A 62 8.24 -22.69 17.00
N ARG A 63 9.02 -23.77 16.98
CA ARG A 63 9.45 -24.40 15.71
C ARG A 63 8.27 -24.94 14.92
N THR A 64 7.29 -25.54 15.58
CA THR A 64 6.06 -26.04 14.93
C THR A 64 5.24 -24.89 14.34
N GLY A 65 5.12 -23.77 15.06
CA GLY A 65 4.48 -22.56 14.52
C GLY A 65 5.12 -22.09 13.21
N MET A 66 6.45 -22.00 13.18
CA MET A 66 7.19 -21.62 11.96
C MET A 66 7.03 -22.63 10.82
N MET A 67 7.02 -23.93 11.13
CA MET A 67 6.80 -24.99 10.13
C MET A 67 5.39 -24.93 9.54
N ILE A 68 4.36 -24.62 10.32
CA ILE A 68 2.99 -24.46 9.84
C ILE A 68 2.91 -23.29 8.86
N ALA A 69 3.45 -22.11 9.21
CA ALA A 69 3.46 -20.96 8.33
C ALA A 69 4.20 -21.25 7.02
N GLY A 70 5.38 -21.87 7.10
CA GLY A 70 6.16 -22.29 5.93
C GLY A 70 5.43 -23.35 5.08
N GLY A 71 4.81 -24.33 5.70
CA GLY A 71 4.02 -25.36 5.03
C GLY A 71 2.81 -24.78 4.27
N LEU A 72 2.07 -23.86 4.89
CA LEU A 72 0.96 -23.15 4.23
C LEU A 72 1.45 -22.32 3.03
N ALA A 73 2.60 -21.64 3.15
CA ALA A 73 3.18 -20.89 2.04
C ALA A 73 3.58 -21.82 0.87
N ILE A 74 4.16 -22.98 1.15
CA ILE A 74 4.53 -23.99 0.12
C ILE A 74 3.27 -24.51 -0.57
N LEU A 75 2.23 -24.88 0.18
CA LEU A 75 0.96 -25.37 -0.38
C LEU A 75 0.29 -24.30 -1.25
N ALA A 76 0.26 -23.05 -0.79
CA ALA A 76 -0.24 -21.92 -1.58
C ALA A 76 0.58 -21.73 -2.86
N GLY A 77 1.91 -21.79 -2.78
CA GLY A 77 2.79 -21.71 -3.94
C GLY A 77 2.54 -22.83 -4.98
N LEU A 78 2.38 -24.06 -4.54
CA LEU A 78 2.03 -25.19 -5.43
C LEU A 78 0.66 -25.01 -6.08
N PHE A 79 -0.33 -24.53 -5.32
CA PHE A 79 -1.64 -24.20 -5.87
C PHE A 79 -1.56 -23.10 -6.92
N LEU A 80 -0.79 -22.03 -6.68
CA LEU A 80 -0.58 -20.97 -7.66
C LEU A 80 0.14 -21.49 -8.92
N CYS A 81 1.17 -22.31 -8.80
CA CYS A 81 1.84 -22.91 -9.95
C CYS A 81 0.86 -23.73 -10.83
N TRP A 82 -0.10 -24.40 -10.21
CA TRP A 82 -1.11 -25.15 -10.93
C TRP A 82 -2.20 -24.28 -11.58
N ARG A 83 -2.70 -23.25 -10.87
CA ARG A 83 -3.91 -22.51 -11.30
C ARG A 83 -3.63 -21.15 -11.93
N LEU A 84 -2.53 -20.49 -11.54
CA LEU A 84 -2.27 -19.13 -11.99
C LEU A 84 -1.92 -19.09 -13.49
N ARG A 85 -2.49 -18.12 -14.20
CA ARG A 85 -2.18 -17.82 -15.60
C ARG A 85 -1.73 -16.38 -15.73
N ASP A 86 -0.67 -16.16 -16.48
CA ASP A 86 -0.02 -14.85 -16.61
C ASP A 86 -0.92 -13.84 -17.34
N ARG A 87 -1.63 -14.28 -18.38
CA ARG A 87 -2.43 -13.42 -19.27
C ARG A 87 -3.69 -14.14 -19.74
N PRO A 88 -4.77 -13.40 -20.09
CA PRO A 88 -5.96 -13.96 -20.74
C PRO A 88 -5.64 -14.77 -22.01
N GLN A 89 -4.72 -14.26 -22.83
CA GLN A 89 -4.34 -14.89 -24.11
C GLN A 89 -3.74 -16.30 -23.93
N THR A 90 -3.08 -16.60 -22.79
CA THR A 90 -2.53 -17.92 -22.50
C THR A 90 -3.61 -19.01 -22.38
N VAL A 91 -4.85 -18.60 -22.20
CA VAL A 91 -6.03 -19.50 -22.11
C VAL A 91 -7.03 -19.26 -23.24
N GLY A 92 -6.60 -18.58 -24.33
CA GLY A 92 -7.43 -18.35 -25.52
C GLY A 92 -8.47 -17.25 -25.39
N LEU A 93 -8.36 -16.39 -24.38
CA LEU A 93 -9.25 -15.25 -24.20
C LEU A 93 -8.67 -13.99 -24.86
N PRO A 94 -9.51 -13.04 -25.30
CA PRO A 94 -9.07 -11.76 -25.84
C PRO A 94 -8.38 -10.94 -24.74
N GLU A 95 -7.69 -9.87 -25.13
CA GLU A 95 -7.19 -8.89 -24.18
C GLU A 95 -8.33 -8.16 -23.47
N VAL A 96 -8.04 -7.74 -22.21
CA VAL A 96 -9.04 -7.06 -21.38
C VAL A 96 -9.50 -5.73 -21.99
N GLY A 97 -8.59 -4.99 -22.64
CA GLY A 97 -8.91 -3.75 -23.35
C GLY A 97 -9.97 -3.98 -24.46
N ASP A 98 -9.75 -5.00 -25.28
CA ASP A 98 -10.68 -5.36 -26.35
C ASP A 98 -12.03 -5.88 -25.81
N TRP A 99 -11.99 -6.74 -24.79
CA TRP A 99 -13.19 -7.31 -24.17
C TRP A 99 -14.07 -6.26 -23.47
N ARG A 100 -13.45 -5.27 -22.83
CA ARG A 100 -14.14 -4.21 -22.06
C ARG A 100 -14.34 -2.94 -22.87
N HIS A 101 -13.85 -2.89 -24.11
CA HIS A 101 -13.87 -1.68 -24.97
C HIS A 101 -13.23 -0.49 -24.27
N ASP A 102 -12.08 -0.72 -23.61
CA ASP A 102 -11.30 0.29 -22.89
C ASP A 102 -10.31 0.94 -23.85
N GLU A 103 -10.71 2.08 -24.45
CA GLU A 103 -9.92 2.80 -25.46
C GLU A 103 -8.54 3.18 -24.98
N MET A 104 -8.40 3.50 -23.68
CA MET A 104 -7.10 3.88 -23.09
C MET A 104 -6.15 2.69 -22.97
N GLU A 105 -6.67 1.51 -22.62
CA GLU A 105 -5.89 0.28 -22.59
C GLU A 105 -5.45 -0.15 -23.98
N ILE A 106 -6.32 0.00 -24.98
CA ILE A 106 -6.03 -0.29 -26.39
C ILE A 106 -4.96 0.67 -26.92
N ALA A 107 -5.08 1.97 -26.65
CA ALA A 107 -4.09 2.97 -27.06
C ALA A 107 -2.72 2.70 -26.44
N GLN A 108 -2.65 2.41 -25.14
CA GLN A 108 -1.41 2.10 -24.44
C GLN A 108 -0.70 0.85 -25.01
N GLN A 109 -1.46 -0.14 -25.42
CA GLN A 109 -0.94 -1.34 -26.06
C GLN A 109 -0.32 -1.04 -27.44
N GLN A 110 -0.97 -0.18 -28.23
CA GLN A 110 -0.46 0.25 -29.53
C GLN A 110 0.83 1.09 -29.43
N GLU A 111 0.92 1.98 -28.44
CA GLU A 111 2.13 2.77 -28.17
C GLU A 111 3.34 1.91 -27.81
N GLY A 112 3.14 0.78 -27.14
CA GLY A 112 4.21 -0.16 -26.78
C GLY A 112 4.64 -1.10 -27.91
N ALA A 113 3.89 -1.17 -28.99
CA ALA A 113 4.19 -2.08 -30.09
C ALA A 113 5.52 -1.70 -30.77
N GLY A 114 6.49 -2.61 -30.71
CA GLY A 114 7.82 -2.42 -31.31
C GLY A 114 8.93 -1.94 -30.37
N LEU A 115 8.61 -1.60 -29.11
CA LEU A 115 9.62 -1.23 -28.12
C LEU A 115 10.24 -2.47 -27.45
N THR A 116 11.54 -2.41 -27.21
CA THR A 116 12.21 -3.43 -26.39
C THR A 116 11.85 -3.28 -24.90
N ARG A 117 11.97 -4.37 -24.13
CA ARG A 117 11.72 -4.34 -22.66
C ARG A 117 12.58 -3.30 -21.93
N LYS A 118 13.81 -3.07 -22.40
CA LYS A 118 14.70 -2.06 -21.82
C LYS A 118 14.21 -0.64 -22.10
N GLU A 119 13.73 -0.37 -23.30
CA GLU A 119 13.16 0.93 -23.68
C GLU A 119 11.87 1.20 -22.91
N ILE A 120 11.00 0.20 -22.78
CA ILE A 120 9.78 0.30 -21.97
C ILE A 120 10.13 0.63 -20.52
N LEU A 121 11.07 -0.10 -19.90
CA LEU A 121 11.50 0.16 -18.53
C LEU A 121 12.09 1.58 -18.36
N THR A 122 12.96 1.98 -19.28
CA THR A 122 13.63 3.28 -19.21
C THR A 122 12.62 4.41 -19.39
N LYS A 123 11.79 4.37 -20.44
CA LYS A 123 10.84 5.42 -20.79
C LYS A 123 9.70 5.53 -19.77
N TYR A 124 9.06 4.40 -19.42
CA TYR A 124 7.82 4.39 -18.66
C TYR A 124 8.01 4.23 -17.14
N VAL A 125 9.22 3.94 -16.68
CA VAL A 125 9.51 3.85 -15.23
C VAL A 125 10.58 4.85 -14.83
N LEU A 126 11.81 4.70 -15.34
CA LEU A 126 12.96 5.48 -14.84
C LEU A 126 12.93 6.95 -15.25
N LEU A 127 12.44 7.28 -16.45
CA LEU A 127 12.33 8.66 -16.97
C LEU A 127 10.93 9.24 -16.79
N ASN A 128 9.98 8.49 -16.24
CA ASN A 128 8.60 8.97 -16.05
C ASN A 128 8.49 9.84 -14.79
N PRO A 129 8.24 11.15 -14.90
CA PRO A 129 8.18 12.05 -13.75
C PRO A 129 7.04 11.70 -12.78
N TYR A 130 5.94 11.14 -13.28
CA TYR A 130 4.82 10.72 -12.44
C TYR A 130 5.20 9.54 -11.52
N ILE A 131 6.02 8.61 -12.00
CA ILE A 131 6.54 7.50 -11.18
C ILE A 131 7.42 8.06 -10.05
N TRP A 132 8.26 9.06 -10.31
CA TRP A 132 9.07 9.71 -9.29
C TRP A 132 8.23 10.47 -8.27
N LEU A 133 7.21 11.22 -8.70
CA LEU A 133 6.29 11.90 -7.80
C LEU A 133 5.54 10.92 -6.90
N LEU A 134 5.02 9.82 -7.47
CA LEU A 134 4.37 8.74 -6.72
C LEU A 134 5.35 8.07 -5.74
N SER A 135 6.60 7.87 -6.13
CA SER A 135 7.65 7.29 -5.29
C SER A 135 7.92 8.18 -4.07
N LEU A 136 8.12 9.48 -4.28
CA LEU A 136 8.32 10.44 -3.19
C LEU A 136 7.09 10.55 -2.26
N CYS A 137 5.89 10.57 -2.84
CA CYS A 137 4.67 10.52 -2.07
C CYS A 137 4.58 9.25 -1.21
N TYR A 138 4.99 8.12 -1.77
CA TYR A 138 4.93 6.84 -1.08
C TYR A 138 5.91 6.73 0.09
N VAL A 139 7.11 7.35 -0.01
CA VAL A 139 8.00 7.54 1.17
C VAL A 139 7.21 8.15 2.32
N LEU A 140 6.52 9.28 2.06
CA LEU A 140 5.84 10.06 3.10
C LEU A 140 4.63 9.31 3.69
N VAL A 141 3.83 8.67 2.85
CA VAL A 141 2.70 7.83 3.30
C VAL A 141 3.19 6.68 4.18
N TYR A 142 4.32 6.04 3.81
CA TYR A 142 4.90 4.96 4.59
C TYR A 142 5.57 5.43 5.89
N VAL A 143 6.10 6.65 5.93
CA VAL A 143 6.53 7.26 7.20
C VAL A 143 5.34 7.35 8.16
N VAL A 144 4.19 7.87 7.71
CA VAL A 144 2.99 7.98 8.55
C VAL A 144 2.50 6.60 8.99
N ARG A 145 2.35 5.68 8.04
CA ARG A 145 1.88 4.32 8.31
C ARG A 145 2.74 3.59 9.32
N ALA A 146 4.05 3.52 9.06
CA ALA A 146 4.97 2.79 9.90
C ALA A 146 5.13 3.46 11.27
N ALA A 147 5.14 4.79 11.32
CA ALA A 147 5.17 5.52 12.58
C ALA A 147 3.99 5.14 13.49
N ILE A 148 2.77 5.19 12.97
CA ILE A 148 1.57 4.83 13.78
C ILE A 148 1.58 3.34 14.17
N ASN A 149 1.97 2.46 13.24
CA ASN A 149 2.00 1.02 13.51
C ASN A 149 3.04 0.62 14.55
N ASP A 150 4.23 1.22 14.49
CA ASP A 150 5.38 0.80 15.31
C ASP A 150 5.42 1.52 16.67
N TRP A 151 4.95 2.76 16.74
CA TRP A 151 5.01 3.60 17.93
C TRP A 151 3.65 3.85 18.60
N GLY A 152 2.55 3.49 17.93
CA GLY A 152 1.21 3.77 18.43
C GLY A 152 0.89 3.12 19.76
N ASN A 153 1.35 1.90 20.01
CA ASN A 153 1.18 1.19 21.28
C ASN A 153 1.97 1.86 22.40
N LEU A 154 3.21 2.30 22.14
CA LEU A 154 4.02 3.03 23.11
C LEU A 154 3.38 4.37 23.45
N TYR A 155 2.91 5.12 22.44
CA TYR A 155 2.17 6.37 22.64
C TYR A 155 0.96 6.18 23.54
N MET A 156 0.13 5.17 23.29
CA MET A 156 -1.04 4.87 24.11
C MET A 156 -0.67 4.52 25.55
N SER A 157 0.36 3.69 25.74
CA SER A 157 0.83 3.29 27.06
C SER A 157 1.38 4.47 27.86
N GLU A 158 2.22 5.32 27.24
CA GLU A 158 2.84 6.47 27.93
C GLU A 158 1.84 7.62 28.18
N THR A 159 0.90 7.85 27.26
CA THR A 159 -0.01 9.00 27.34
C THR A 159 -1.23 8.71 28.22
N LEU A 160 -1.81 7.52 28.13
CA LEU A 160 -3.00 7.13 28.89
C LEU A 160 -2.70 6.22 30.07
N GLY A 161 -1.47 5.74 30.23
CA GLY A 161 -1.10 4.83 31.32
C GLY A 161 -1.78 3.45 31.21
N VAL A 162 -2.24 3.07 30.01
CA VAL A 162 -2.89 1.78 29.78
C VAL A 162 -1.86 0.66 29.65
N ASP A 163 -2.28 -0.57 29.96
CA ASP A 163 -1.42 -1.74 29.78
C ASP A 163 -1.14 -2.03 28.30
N LEU A 164 -0.12 -2.83 28.03
CA LEU A 164 0.35 -3.12 26.66
C LEU A 164 -0.72 -3.83 25.81
N VAL A 165 -1.59 -4.66 26.40
CA VAL A 165 -2.64 -5.37 25.65
C VAL A 165 -3.69 -4.38 25.18
N THR A 166 -4.11 -3.49 26.06
CA THR A 166 -5.04 -2.39 25.75
C THR A 166 -4.42 -1.43 24.73
N ALA A 167 -3.15 -1.07 24.86
CA ALA A 167 -2.44 -0.22 23.91
C ALA A 167 -2.38 -0.88 22.50
N ASN A 168 -2.06 -2.17 22.42
CA ASN A 168 -2.03 -2.91 21.17
C ASN A 168 -3.42 -3.00 20.50
N SER A 169 -4.50 -3.00 21.27
CA SER A 169 -5.85 -3.02 20.68
C SER A 169 -6.19 -1.72 19.93
N ALA A 170 -5.58 -0.58 20.27
CA ALA A 170 -5.69 0.64 19.47
C ALA A 170 -4.99 0.51 18.11
N VAL A 171 -3.81 -0.13 18.07
CA VAL A 171 -3.14 -0.45 16.79
C VAL A 171 -3.97 -1.43 15.96
N THR A 172 -4.68 -2.37 16.61
CA THR A 172 -5.64 -3.23 15.91
C THR A 172 -6.77 -2.42 15.26
N MET A 173 -7.27 -1.35 15.93
CA MET A 173 -8.26 -0.46 15.33
C MET A 173 -7.70 0.28 14.11
N PHE A 174 -6.42 0.66 14.10
CA PHE A 174 -5.76 1.23 12.92
C PHE A 174 -5.76 0.25 11.75
N GLU A 175 -5.44 -1.02 11.96
CA GLU A 175 -5.46 -2.05 10.90
C GLU A 175 -6.89 -2.34 10.40
N LEU A 176 -7.89 -2.38 11.30
CA LEU A 176 -9.31 -2.54 10.94
C LEU A 176 -9.82 -1.35 10.11
N GLY A 177 -9.47 -0.13 10.53
CA GLY A 177 -9.76 1.07 9.76
C GLY A 177 -9.12 1.00 8.37
N GLY A 178 -7.87 0.57 8.30
CA GLY A 178 -7.14 0.38 7.06
C GLY A 178 -7.77 -0.63 6.11
N PHE A 179 -8.24 -1.76 6.65
CA PHE A 179 -8.97 -2.75 5.87
C PHE A 179 -10.20 -2.14 5.16
N ILE A 180 -11.04 -1.43 5.91
CA ILE A 180 -12.24 -0.78 5.36
C ILE A 180 -11.85 0.37 4.43
N GLY A 181 -10.87 1.18 4.83
CA GLY A 181 -10.38 2.32 4.04
C GLY A 181 -9.84 1.93 2.67
N ALA A 182 -9.08 0.84 2.57
CA ALA A 182 -8.59 0.31 1.31
C ALA A 182 -9.74 -0.11 0.37
N LEU A 183 -10.76 -0.80 0.89
CA LEU A 183 -11.94 -1.19 0.12
C LEU A 183 -12.71 0.02 -0.39
N VAL A 184 -12.96 1.00 0.48
CA VAL A 184 -13.67 2.24 0.13
C VAL A 184 -12.86 3.06 -0.89
N ALA A 185 -11.53 3.16 -0.73
CA ALA A 185 -10.67 3.87 -1.66
C ALA A 185 -10.66 3.23 -3.05
N GLY A 186 -10.55 1.90 -3.12
CA GLY A 186 -10.58 1.17 -4.39
C GLY A 186 -11.91 1.29 -5.10
N TRP A 187 -13.00 0.93 -4.42
CA TRP A 187 -14.34 1.04 -4.97
C TRP A 187 -14.70 2.49 -5.33
N GLY A 188 -14.39 3.44 -4.45
CA GLY A 188 -14.69 4.87 -4.66
C GLY A 188 -13.93 5.44 -5.85
N SER A 189 -12.66 5.08 -6.05
CA SER A 189 -11.91 5.53 -7.22
C SER A 189 -12.48 5.01 -8.54
N ASP A 190 -13.01 3.77 -8.54
CA ASP A 190 -13.64 3.19 -9.74
C ASP A 190 -15.00 3.81 -10.03
N LYS A 191 -15.87 3.95 -9.02
CA LYS A 191 -17.27 4.33 -9.20
C LYS A 191 -17.53 5.83 -9.19
N LEU A 192 -16.83 6.59 -8.31
CA LEU A 192 -17.05 8.02 -8.18
C LEU A 192 -16.19 8.84 -9.15
N PHE A 193 -15.00 8.31 -9.51
CA PHE A 193 -14.03 9.03 -10.33
C PHE A 193 -13.65 8.31 -11.63
N ASN A 194 -14.45 7.33 -12.06
CA ASN A 194 -14.26 6.59 -13.32
C ASN A 194 -12.83 6.06 -13.50
N GLY A 195 -12.25 5.50 -12.43
CA GLY A 195 -10.90 4.98 -12.43
C GLY A 195 -9.79 6.04 -12.34
N ASN A 196 -10.12 7.32 -12.12
CA ASN A 196 -9.10 8.34 -11.81
C ASN A 196 -8.69 8.23 -10.33
N ARG A 197 -7.42 7.87 -10.08
CA ARG A 197 -6.90 7.63 -8.72
C ARG A 197 -6.54 8.92 -7.97
N GLY A 198 -6.28 10.01 -8.69
CA GLY A 198 -5.82 11.28 -8.13
C GLY A 198 -6.79 11.88 -7.11
N PRO A 199 -8.06 12.14 -7.47
CA PRO A 199 -9.02 12.76 -6.55
C PRO A 199 -9.23 11.94 -5.27
N MET A 200 -9.32 10.60 -5.39
CA MET A 200 -9.50 9.74 -4.23
C MET A 200 -8.27 9.75 -3.32
N ASN A 201 -7.07 9.70 -3.90
CA ASN A 201 -5.82 9.85 -3.14
C ASN A 201 -5.77 11.15 -2.36
N LEU A 202 -6.21 12.28 -2.97
CA LEU A 202 -6.19 13.57 -2.31
C LEU A 202 -7.20 13.67 -1.15
N ILE A 203 -8.41 13.12 -1.34
CA ILE A 203 -9.43 13.05 -0.28
C ILE A 203 -8.86 12.27 0.93
N PHE A 204 -8.23 11.14 0.68
CA PHE A 204 -7.64 10.32 1.73
C PHE A 204 -6.43 11.00 2.37
N ALA A 205 -5.57 11.66 1.60
CA ALA A 205 -4.43 12.43 2.13
C ALA A 205 -4.89 13.59 3.04
N ALA A 206 -5.95 14.29 2.67
CA ALA A 206 -6.59 15.29 3.54
C ALA A 206 -7.14 14.64 4.82
N GLY A 207 -7.76 13.46 4.71
CA GLY A 207 -8.24 12.69 5.85
C GLY A 207 -7.10 12.25 6.80
N ILE A 208 -5.92 11.90 6.28
CA ILE A 208 -4.73 11.63 7.11
C ILE A 208 -4.37 12.84 7.95
N LEU A 209 -4.30 14.04 7.35
CA LEU A 209 -4.00 15.28 8.08
C LEU A 209 -4.99 15.54 9.20
N LEU A 210 -6.28 15.38 8.94
CA LEU A 210 -7.33 15.60 9.92
C LEU A 210 -7.26 14.59 11.07
N SER A 211 -7.06 13.31 10.75
CA SER A 211 -7.02 12.25 11.76
C SER A 211 -5.74 12.30 12.62
N VAL A 212 -4.59 12.57 12.01
CA VAL A 212 -3.33 12.80 12.73
C VAL A 212 -3.42 14.07 13.59
N GLY A 213 -4.02 15.13 13.07
CA GLY A 213 -4.30 16.34 13.83
C GLY A 213 -5.19 16.08 15.04
N SER A 214 -6.20 15.22 14.92
CA SER A 214 -7.06 14.83 16.04
C SER A 214 -6.30 14.07 17.13
N LEU A 215 -5.43 13.13 16.74
CA LEU A 215 -4.55 12.43 17.67
C LEU A 215 -3.62 13.40 18.42
N TRP A 216 -3.05 14.36 17.71
CA TRP A 216 -2.12 15.34 18.30
C TRP A 216 -2.80 16.32 19.25
N LEU A 217 -3.98 16.82 18.88
CA LEU A 217 -4.68 17.84 19.66
C LEU A 217 -5.46 17.28 20.88
N MET A 218 -5.70 15.96 20.90
CA MET A 218 -6.48 15.32 21.98
C MET A 218 -5.69 14.22 22.70
N PRO A 219 -4.47 14.46 23.21
CA PRO A 219 -3.62 13.42 23.78
C PRO A 219 -4.23 12.79 25.04
N PHE A 220 -5.03 13.53 25.79
CA PHE A 220 -5.68 13.06 27.04
C PHE A 220 -7.14 12.63 26.86
N ALA A 221 -7.58 12.40 25.63
CA ALA A 221 -8.92 11.87 25.39
C ALA A 221 -9.04 10.45 25.96
N SER A 222 -10.30 10.01 26.18
CA SER A 222 -10.54 8.64 26.65
C SER A 222 -9.95 7.61 25.67
N TYR A 223 -9.64 6.41 26.16
CA TYR A 223 -9.17 5.30 25.35
C TYR A 223 -10.03 5.08 24.08
N VAL A 224 -11.38 5.11 24.25
CA VAL A 224 -12.33 4.90 23.15
C VAL A 224 -12.17 5.96 22.06
N MET A 225 -11.98 7.22 22.46
CA MET A 225 -11.76 8.32 21.51
C MET A 225 -10.43 8.15 20.78
N GLN A 226 -9.36 7.81 21.48
CA GLN A 226 -8.05 7.54 20.87
C GLN A 226 -8.13 6.35 19.92
N ALA A 227 -8.76 5.24 20.31
CA ALA A 227 -8.97 4.08 19.45
C ALA A 227 -9.77 4.43 18.18
N ALA A 228 -10.80 5.29 18.30
CA ALA A 228 -11.52 5.81 17.14
C ALA A 228 -10.64 6.68 16.23
N CYS A 229 -9.74 7.49 16.80
CA CYS A 229 -8.77 8.26 16.02
C CYS A 229 -7.74 7.33 15.33
N PHE A 230 -7.30 6.26 15.98
CA PHE A 230 -6.46 5.24 15.34
C PHE A 230 -7.18 4.57 14.17
N PHE A 231 -8.46 4.18 14.36
CA PHE A 231 -9.29 3.62 13.30
C PHE A 231 -9.41 4.57 12.11
N THR A 232 -9.75 5.84 12.35
CA THR A 232 -9.89 6.84 11.26
C THR A 232 -8.56 7.14 10.58
N THR A 233 -7.45 7.15 11.33
CA THR A 233 -6.11 7.31 10.74
C THR A 233 -5.77 6.12 9.85
N GLY A 234 -6.03 4.89 10.29
CA GLY A 234 -5.87 3.69 9.48
C GLY A 234 -6.73 3.75 8.23
N PHE A 235 -8.02 4.07 8.37
CA PHE A 235 -8.94 4.23 7.24
C PHE A 235 -8.36 5.13 6.16
N PHE A 236 -7.83 6.28 6.51
CA PHE A 236 -7.29 7.23 5.55
C PHE A 236 -5.87 6.91 5.06
N VAL A 237 -5.02 6.25 5.84
CA VAL A 237 -3.64 5.91 5.44
C VAL A 237 -3.61 4.79 4.40
N PHE A 238 -4.42 3.76 4.56
CA PHE A 238 -4.39 2.59 3.68
C PHE A 238 -4.96 2.86 2.28
N GLY A 239 -5.79 3.91 2.11
CA GLY A 239 -6.24 4.37 0.79
C GLY A 239 -5.08 4.75 -0.13
N PRO A 240 -4.32 5.80 0.18
CA PRO A 240 -3.14 6.19 -0.59
C PRO A 240 -2.08 5.10 -0.67
N GLN A 241 -1.88 4.32 0.39
CA GLN A 241 -0.96 3.19 0.37
C GLN A 241 -1.29 2.21 -0.77
N MET A 242 -2.55 1.90 -0.98
CA MET A 242 -2.99 1.01 -2.04
C MET A 242 -3.05 1.72 -3.41
N LEU A 243 -3.66 2.92 -3.44
CA LEU A 243 -3.92 3.65 -4.69
C LEU A 243 -2.64 4.16 -5.37
N ILE A 244 -1.60 4.53 -4.61
CA ILE A 244 -0.30 4.96 -5.16
C ILE A 244 0.37 3.80 -5.90
N GLY A 245 0.39 2.60 -5.32
CA GLY A 245 0.93 1.41 -5.98
C GLY A 245 0.18 1.08 -7.28
N MET A 246 -1.15 1.19 -7.25
CA MET A 246 -1.99 0.99 -8.43
C MET A 246 -1.80 2.09 -9.47
N ALA A 247 -1.75 3.37 -9.07
CA ALA A 247 -1.49 4.49 -9.96
C ALA A 247 -0.12 4.36 -10.64
N ALA A 248 0.91 3.88 -9.93
CA ALA A 248 2.22 3.61 -10.52
C ALA A 248 2.14 2.54 -11.61
N ALA A 249 1.39 1.46 -11.38
CA ALA A 249 1.16 0.44 -12.40
C ALA A 249 0.41 1.00 -13.62
N GLU A 250 -0.58 1.87 -13.41
CA GLU A 250 -1.40 2.48 -14.47
C GLU A 250 -0.71 3.63 -15.22
N CYS A 251 0.16 4.39 -14.55
CA CYS A 251 0.98 5.46 -15.18
C CYS A 251 2.20 4.92 -15.93
N SER A 252 2.50 3.62 -15.80
CA SER A 252 3.53 2.93 -16.56
C SER A 252 2.91 2.20 -17.76
N HIS A 253 3.76 1.60 -18.59
CA HIS A 253 3.30 0.68 -19.62
C HIS A 253 2.86 -0.65 -18.98
N LYS A 254 1.85 -1.32 -19.56
CA LYS A 254 1.27 -2.59 -19.06
C LYS A 254 2.34 -3.66 -18.80
N GLU A 255 3.33 -3.79 -19.66
CA GLU A 255 4.47 -4.71 -19.50
C GLU A 255 5.45 -4.28 -18.38
N ALA A 256 5.48 -2.99 -18.04
CA ALA A 256 6.32 -2.43 -16.99
C ALA A 256 5.58 -2.26 -15.63
N ALA A 257 4.28 -2.57 -15.55
CA ALA A 257 3.47 -2.35 -14.36
C ALA A 257 4.08 -2.97 -13.08
N GLY A 258 4.59 -4.20 -13.18
CA GLY A 258 5.30 -4.83 -12.07
C GLY A 258 6.61 -4.11 -11.69
N ALA A 259 7.37 -3.65 -12.68
CA ALA A 259 8.61 -2.91 -12.44
C ALA A 259 8.33 -1.53 -11.81
N ALA A 260 7.29 -0.83 -12.27
CA ALA A 260 6.86 0.45 -11.72
C ALA A 260 6.41 0.30 -10.26
N THR A 261 5.57 -0.70 -9.97
CA THR A 261 5.12 -0.99 -8.60
C THR A 261 6.28 -1.38 -7.69
N GLY A 262 7.23 -2.18 -8.19
CA GLY A 262 8.44 -2.55 -7.45
C GLY A 262 9.34 -1.34 -7.18
N PHE A 263 9.52 -0.46 -8.16
CA PHE A 263 10.30 0.76 -8.02
C PHE A 263 9.70 1.69 -6.95
N VAL A 264 8.40 1.96 -7.02
CA VAL A 264 7.68 2.77 -6.02
C VAL A 264 7.72 2.09 -4.65
N GLY A 265 7.60 0.75 -4.60
CA GLY A 265 7.71 -0.04 -3.37
C GLY A 265 9.06 0.07 -2.68
N LEU A 266 10.16 0.22 -3.43
CA LEU A 266 11.48 0.49 -2.85
C LEU A 266 11.49 1.79 -2.03
N PHE A 267 10.86 2.85 -2.55
CA PHE A 267 10.71 4.12 -1.85
C PHE A 267 9.80 4.01 -0.63
N ALA A 268 8.76 3.18 -0.69
CA ALA A 268 7.92 2.88 0.48
C ALA A 268 8.75 2.32 1.64
N TYR A 269 9.62 1.36 1.38
CA TYR A 269 10.50 0.79 2.42
C TYR A 269 11.55 1.77 2.92
N LEU A 270 12.02 2.72 2.10
CA LEU A 270 12.82 3.85 2.60
C LEU A 270 12.01 4.68 3.59
N GLY A 271 10.74 4.99 3.29
CA GLY A 271 9.83 5.66 4.22
C GLY A 271 9.65 4.90 5.53
N ALA A 272 9.40 3.59 5.45
CA ALA A 272 9.30 2.74 6.64
C ALA A 272 10.58 2.75 7.48
N SER A 273 11.76 2.76 6.86
CA SER A 273 13.03 2.82 7.60
C SER A 273 13.24 4.15 8.34
N LEU A 274 12.68 5.25 7.84
CA LEU A 274 12.73 6.56 8.50
C LEU A 274 11.85 6.61 9.76
N SER A 275 10.83 5.78 9.87
CA SER A 275 9.99 5.68 11.08
C SER A 275 10.67 4.93 12.22
N GLY A 276 11.78 4.24 11.99
CA GLY A 276 12.55 3.55 13.01
C GLY A 276 13.46 4.50 13.82
N TRP A 277 14.78 4.29 13.74
CA TRP A 277 15.74 5.05 14.52
C TRP A 277 15.68 6.58 14.34
N PRO A 278 15.50 7.16 13.13
CA PRO A 278 15.37 8.61 12.99
C PRO A 278 14.20 9.19 13.78
N LEU A 279 13.03 8.54 13.71
CA LEU A 279 11.86 8.99 14.43
C LEU A 279 11.99 8.78 15.95
N ALA A 280 12.66 7.71 16.38
CA ALA A 280 12.99 7.50 17.78
C ALA A 280 13.78 8.69 18.36
N ARG A 281 14.77 9.21 17.61
CA ARG A 281 15.53 10.40 18.02
C ARG A 281 14.69 11.66 18.11
N VAL A 282 13.69 11.80 17.25
CA VAL A 282 12.71 12.90 17.33
C VAL A 282 11.90 12.80 18.62
N ILE A 283 11.44 11.59 18.97
CA ILE A 283 10.70 11.34 20.21
C ILE A 283 11.56 11.60 21.44
N ASP A 284 12.82 11.17 21.43
CA ASP A 284 13.76 11.41 22.55
C ASP A 284 13.94 12.91 22.84
N VAL A 285 13.98 13.77 21.80
CA VAL A 285 14.28 15.20 21.93
C VAL A 285 13.03 16.06 22.07
N TRP A 286 11.98 15.76 21.28
CA TRP A 286 10.79 16.61 21.18
C TRP A 286 9.51 15.90 21.64
N HIS A 287 9.65 14.72 22.25
CA HIS A 287 8.55 13.90 22.77
C HIS A 287 7.49 13.62 21.68
N TRP A 288 6.28 13.29 22.09
CA TRP A 288 5.16 12.99 21.18
C TRP A 288 4.74 14.16 20.29
N SER A 289 5.01 15.41 20.72
CA SER A 289 4.77 16.59 19.87
C SER A 289 5.64 16.59 18.62
N GLY A 290 6.92 16.21 18.75
CA GLY A 290 7.82 16.04 17.60
C GLY A 290 7.39 14.90 16.69
N PHE A 291 6.95 13.78 17.26
CA PHE A 291 6.40 12.66 16.50
C PHE A 291 5.23 13.08 15.63
N PHE A 292 4.20 13.72 16.23
CA PHE A 292 3.02 14.17 15.47
C PHE A 292 3.36 15.28 14.45
N ALA A 293 4.30 16.17 14.76
CA ALA A 293 4.76 17.17 13.81
C ALA A 293 5.38 16.53 12.55
N VAL A 294 6.25 15.54 12.71
CA VAL A 294 6.87 14.83 11.58
C VAL A 294 5.83 14.15 10.71
N ILE A 295 4.90 13.38 11.30
CA ILE A 295 3.89 12.66 10.52
C ILE A 295 2.85 13.60 9.90
N ALA A 296 2.51 14.72 10.54
CA ALA A 296 1.63 15.74 9.96
C ALA A 296 2.31 16.46 8.78
N ILE A 297 3.59 16.80 8.89
CA ILE A 297 4.38 17.40 7.79
C ILE A 297 4.46 16.39 6.63
N ALA A 298 4.77 15.12 6.91
CA ALA A 298 4.81 14.08 5.90
C ALA A 298 3.46 13.93 5.17
N ALA A 299 2.35 13.89 5.92
CA ALA A 299 1.01 13.86 5.35
C ALA A 299 0.69 15.09 4.50
N GLY A 300 1.07 16.29 4.97
CA GLY A 300 0.87 17.57 4.24
C GLY A 300 1.64 17.60 2.93
N ILE A 301 2.91 17.25 2.95
CA ILE A 301 3.73 17.20 1.73
C ILE A 301 3.20 16.11 0.77
N SER A 302 2.77 14.95 1.28
CA SER A 302 2.19 13.92 0.43
C SER A 302 0.92 14.40 -0.29
N ALA A 303 0.06 15.16 0.39
CA ALA A 303 -1.13 15.76 -0.22
C ALA A 303 -0.76 16.76 -1.32
N LEU A 304 0.26 17.61 -1.11
CA LEU A 304 0.76 18.54 -2.12
C LEU A 304 1.33 17.82 -3.35
N LEU A 305 2.10 16.74 -3.16
CA LEU A 305 2.65 15.94 -4.25
C LEU A 305 1.58 15.21 -5.07
N LEU A 306 0.39 15.01 -4.51
CA LEU A 306 -0.74 14.38 -5.19
C LEU A 306 -1.58 15.35 -6.03
N LEU A 307 -1.43 16.68 -5.86
CA LEU A 307 -2.19 17.69 -6.60
C LEU A 307 -2.09 17.55 -8.13
N PRO A 308 -0.91 17.28 -8.73
CA PRO A 308 -0.81 17.11 -10.18
C PRO A 308 -1.67 15.97 -10.73
N PHE A 309 -1.97 14.97 -9.90
CA PHE A 309 -2.76 13.79 -10.30
C PHE A 309 -4.27 14.04 -10.35
N LEU A 310 -4.76 15.19 -9.92
CA LEU A 310 -6.19 15.54 -10.03
C LEU A 310 -6.67 15.54 -11.48
N ASN A 311 -5.84 16.06 -12.39
CA ASN A 311 -6.14 16.22 -13.81
C ASN A 311 -5.38 15.23 -14.70
N ALA A 312 -4.40 14.49 -14.16
CA ALA A 312 -3.62 13.52 -14.92
C ALA A 312 -4.43 12.24 -15.16
N GLN A 313 -4.97 12.10 -16.35
CA GLN A 313 -5.39 10.79 -16.85
C GLN A 313 -4.16 10.09 -17.43
N ALA A 314 -3.89 8.85 -16.96
CA ALA A 314 -2.63 8.13 -17.15
C ALA A 314 -1.98 8.11 -18.56
N PRO A 315 -2.68 8.08 -19.71
CA PRO A 315 -2.06 8.11 -21.03
C PRO A 315 -1.75 9.51 -21.60
N ARG A 316 -2.49 10.56 -21.23
CA ARG A 316 -2.28 11.93 -21.73
C ARG A 316 -1.01 12.59 -21.23
N ALA A 317 -0.53 12.19 -20.07
CA ALA A 317 0.61 12.79 -19.40
C ALA A 317 1.97 12.55 -20.12
N LEU A 318 2.06 11.56 -20.98
CA LEU A 318 3.30 11.22 -21.71
C LEU A 318 3.44 11.93 -23.05
N ASN A 319 2.37 12.49 -23.59
CA ASN A 319 2.37 13.17 -24.89
C ASN A 319 2.48 14.70 -24.79
N GLU A 320 2.35 15.28 -23.58
CA GLU A 320 2.40 16.73 -23.36
C GLU A 320 3.66 17.19 -22.61
N ALA A 321 4.59 16.28 -22.30
CA ALA A 321 5.90 16.57 -21.70
C ALA A 321 7.03 16.31 -22.70
#